data_c93cc39967051ec26e0ee22acf2d5bc0
#
_entry.id   c93cc39967051ec26e0ee22acf2d5bc0
#
_cell.length_a   1.000
_cell.length_b   1.000
_cell.length_c   1.000
_cell.angle_alpha   90.00
_cell.angle_beta   90.00
_cell.angle_gamma   90.00
#
_symmetry.space_group_name_H-M   'P 1'
#
loop_
_entity.id
_entity.type
_entity.pdbx_description
1 polymer ?
#
loop_
_entity_poly.entity_id
_entity_poly.type
_entity_poly.pdbx_seq_one_letter_code
_entity_poly.pdbx_strand_id
1 'polypeptide(L)'
;MKKLLLLLVMISITLNAQTHRFIYDLMYRPDSTSAEVRKTNYYLDINPEETFYYERSFFVSDSIEKATGMRMFDGKLSDLLSKNLKTGQYTLFTFQGFDLYQLKDNPKITWKIEKETKVSASLQLQKATARFGRRNWTAWFSKEFPFQEGPYKFHGLPGMIIEMYDDKENYHFTLNKSQNFADTQLNSMYKNAKGRGVDIPYSKYQSMLLSHYRDPLKFINSSQIEINEDHKLGLDDGRIIYKPEELRQYSIEERQRIKKYNNPIEIDKAVRYPEIKK
;
A
#
# COMPACT_ATOMS: atom_id res chain seq x y z
N MET A 1 -26.55 -46.76 -12.74
CA MET A 1 -26.80 -45.55 -11.97
C MET A 1 -25.70 -45.24 -10.92
N LYS A 2 -25.19 -46.22 -10.11
CA LYS A 2 -24.12 -45.99 -9.13
C LYS A 2 -22.78 -45.51 -9.73
N LYS A 3 -22.42 -45.93 -10.96
CA LYS A 3 -21.17 -45.52 -11.63
C LYS A 3 -21.22 -44.07 -12.17
N LEU A 4 -22.42 -43.57 -12.51
CA LEU A 4 -22.58 -42.16 -12.96
C LEU A 4 -22.48 -41.16 -11.80
N LEU A 5 -22.92 -41.57 -10.59
CA LEU A 5 -22.81 -40.74 -9.38
C LEU A 5 -21.33 -40.55 -8.93
N LEU A 6 -20.52 -41.60 -9.14
CA LEU A 6 -19.07 -41.53 -8.82
C LEU A 6 -18.30 -40.60 -9.77
N LEU A 7 -18.72 -40.47 -11.02
CA LEU A 7 -18.12 -39.56 -11.99
C LEU A 7 -18.47 -38.10 -11.69
N LEU A 8 -19.66 -37.83 -11.16
CA LEU A 8 -20.09 -36.48 -10.77
C LEU A 8 -19.35 -35.97 -9.54
N VAL A 9 -18.92 -36.83 -8.62
CA VAL A 9 -18.16 -36.48 -7.43
C VAL A 9 -16.70 -36.20 -7.75
N MET A 10 -16.16 -36.79 -8.84
CA MET A 10 -14.76 -36.52 -9.26
C MET A 10 -14.56 -35.18 -10.00
N ILE A 11 -15.64 -34.54 -10.48
CA ILE A 11 -15.54 -33.24 -11.21
C ILE A 11 -15.51 -32.05 -10.27
N SER A 12 -15.73 -32.24 -8.99
CA SER A 12 -15.86 -31.13 -8.02
C SER A 12 -14.59 -30.78 -7.24
N ILE A 13 -13.41 -31.26 -7.61
CA ILE A 13 -12.16 -30.98 -6.88
C ILE A 13 -11.08 -30.43 -7.82
N THR A 14 -11.39 -29.34 -8.50
CA THR A 14 -10.36 -28.39 -8.89
C THR A 14 -10.76 -27.00 -8.39
N LEU A 15 -10.70 -26.82 -7.09
CA LEU A 15 -10.52 -25.48 -6.51
C LEU A 15 -9.10 -25.04 -6.90
N ASN A 16 -8.95 -24.63 -8.15
CA ASN A 16 -7.73 -23.97 -8.57
C ASN A 16 -7.62 -22.68 -7.75
N ALA A 17 -6.55 -22.58 -6.97
CA ALA A 17 -6.20 -21.34 -6.33
C ALA A 17 -6.14 -20.24 -7.40
N GLN A 18 -7.05 -19.29 -7.34
CA GLN A 18 -7.23 -18.25 -8.34
C GLN A 18 -6.92 -16.90 -7.71
N THR A 19 -6.14 -16.08 -8.39
CA THR A 19 -5.96 -14.69 -8.02
C THR A 19 -6.88 -13.82 -8.85
N HIS A 20 -7.67 -12.98 -8.17
CA HIS A 20 -8.39 -11.88 -8.78
C HIS A 20 -7.61 -10.58 -8.51
N ARG A 21 -7.07 -9.98 -9.56
CA ARG A 21 -6.31 -8.73 -9.49
C ARG A 21 -7.18 -7.57 -9.91
N PHE A 22 -7.21 -6.54 -9.07
CA PHE A 22 -7.85 -5.26 -9.32
C PHE A 22 -6.81 -4.17 -9.31
N ILE A 23 -6.78 -3.35 -10.37
CA ILE A 23 -5.81 -2.27 -10.54
C ILE A 23 -6.55 -0.95 -10.36
N TYR A 24 -6.16 -0.21 -9.32
CA TYR A 24 -6.71 1.10 -9.01
C TYR A 24 -5.78 2.20 -9.47
N ASP A 25 -6.33 3.19 -10.15
CA ASP A 25 -5.71 4.49 -10.31
C ASP A 25 -5.93 5.28 -9.02
N LEU A 26 -4.87 5.81 -8.47
CA LEU A 26 -4.89 6.69 -7.31
C LEU A 26 -4.43 8.08 -7.73
N MET A 27 -5.28 9.08 -7.53
CA MET A 27 -4.91 10.49 -7.47
C MET A 27 -4.87 10.91 -6.01
N TYR A 28 -3.78 11.55 -5.59
CA TYR A 28 -3.66 11.99 -4.20
C TYR A 28 -2.85 13.25 -4.04
N ARG A 29 -3.13 13.98 -2.97
CA ARG A 29 -2.36 15.17 -2.56
C ARG A 29 -1.42 14.76 -1.42
N PRO A 30 -0.10 14.68 -1.65
CA PRO A 30 0.85 14.37 -0.58
C PRO A 30 0.91 15.48 0.47
N ASP A 31 0.58 16.70 0.08
CA ASP A 31 0.43 17.90 0.93
C ASP A 31 -1.00 18.43 0.79
N SER A 32 -1.79 18.36 1.86
CA SER A 32 -3.19 18.80 1.87
C SER A 32 -3.36 20.33 1.69
N THR A 33 -2.30 21.10 1.81
CA THR A 33 -2.28 22.56 1.65
C THR A 33 -1.89 23.02 0.24
N SER A 34 -1.43 22.07 -0.59
CA SER A 34 -0.97 22.31 -1.96
C SER A 34 -2.00 21.85 -2.99
N ALA A 35 -1.99 22.49 -4.14
CA ALA A 35 -2.73 22.04 -5.32
C ALA A 35 -2.03 20.88 -6.06
N GLU A 36 -0.83 20.47 -5.64
CA GLU A 36 -0.09 19.37 -6.26
C GLU A 36 -0.86 18.06 -6.11
N VAL A 37 -1.19 17.44 -7.24
CA VAL A 37 -1.82 16.11 -7.31
C VAL A 37 -0.82 15.14 -7.91
N ARG A 38 -0.59 14.02 -7.26
CA ARG A 38 0.19 12.90 -7.78
C ARG A 38 -0.72 11.78 -8.24
N LYS A 39 -0.25 11.03 -9.23
CA LYS A 39 -0.96 9.87 -9.78
C LYS A 39 -0.04 8.65 -9.71
N THR A 40 -0.62 7.53 -9.28
CA THR A 40 0.05 6.23 -9.28
C THR A 40 -1.00 5.13 -9.42
N ASN A 41 -0.54 3.89 -9.61
CA ASN A 41 -1.41 2.72 -9.63
C ASN A 41 -1.13 1.84 -8.42
N TYR A 42 -2.19 1.30 -7.85
CA TYR A 42 -2.15 0.28 -6.82
C TYR A 42 -2.82 -1.00 -7.30
N TYR A 43 -2.26 -2.10 -6.90
CA TYR A 43 -2.74 -3.44 -7.20
C TYR A 43 -3.35 -4.04 -5.95
N LEU A 44 -4.56 -4.59 -6.08
CA LEU A 44 -5.21 -5.41 -5.07
C LEU A 44 -5.33 -6.82 -5.62
N ASP A 45 -4.55 -7.74 -5.11
CA ASP A 45 -4.63 -9.17 -5.42
C ASP A 45 -5.46 -9.85 -4.34
N ILE A 46 -6.55 -10.51 -4.73
CA ILE A 46 -7.39 -11.31 -3.85
C ILE A 46 -7.12 -12.77 -4.16
N ASN A 47 -6.47 -13.45 -3.23
CA ASN A 47 -6.19 -14.89 -3.23
C ASN A 47 -7.20 -15.61 -2.32
N PRO A 48 -7.26 -16.95 -2.29
CA PRO A 48 -8.23 -17.69 -1.47
C PRO A 48 -8.17 -17.42 0.03
N GLU A 49 -6.99 -17.12 0.58
CA GLU A 49 -6.78 -16.95 2.02
C GLU A 49 -6.38 -15.54 2.43
N GLU A 50 -5.85 -14.75 1.50
CA GLU A 50 -5.26 -13.45 1.80
C GLU A 50 -5.36 -12.47 0.63
N THR A 51 -5.37 -11.18 0.94
CA THR A 51 -5.27 -10.13 -0.07
C THR A 51 -3.95 -9.38 0.08
N PHE A 52 -3.47 -8.81 -1.05
CA PHE A 52 -2.30 -7.93 -1.11
C PHE A 52 -2.68 -6.63 -1.77
N TYR A 53 -2.28 -5.53 -1.15
CA TYR A 53 -2.41 -4.20 -1.70
C TYR A 53 -1.04 -3.53 -1.74
N TYR A 54 -0.59 -3.16 -2.94
CA TYR A 54 0.76 -2.67 -3.18
C TYR A 54 0.83 -1.75 -4.39
N GLU A 55 1.83 -0.87 -4.40
CA GLU A 55 2.04 0.07 -5.50
C GLU A 55 2.62 -0.62 -6.75
N ARG A 56 2.43 0.00 -7.91
CA ARG A 56 2.92 -0.46 -9.20
C ARG A 56 4.41 -0.79 -9.23
N SER A 57 5.24 -0.06 -8.47
CA SER A 57 6.69 -0.32 -8.35
C SER A 57 7.02 -1.76 -7.94
N PHE A 58 6.26 -2.33 -7.01
CA PHE A 58 6.39 -3.75 -6.62
C PHE A 58 6.05 -4.71 -7.76
N PHE A 59 5.02 -4.39 -8.55
CA PHE A 59 4.66 -5.20 -9.71
C PHE A 59 5.75 -5.18 -10.77
N VAL A 60 6.31 -4.00 -11.05
CA VAL A 60 7.40 -3.84 -12.03
C VAL A 60 8.65 -4.58 -11.57
N SER A 61 9.06 -4.41 -10.31
CA SER A 61 10.20 -5.11 -9.72
C SER A 61 10.05 -6.64 -9.80
N ASP A 62 8.87 -7.15 -9.44
CA ASP A 62 8.55 -8.59 -9.53
C ASP A 62 8.59 -9.11 -10.96
N SER A 63 8.12 -8.32 -11.93
CA SER A 63 8.15 -8.67 -13.34
C SER A 63 9.58 -8.73 -13.90
N ILE A 64 10.44 -7.78 -13.51
CA ILE A 64 11.85 -7.76 -13.88
C ILE A 64 12.58 -8.97 -13.26
N GLU A 65 12.35 -9.22 -11.96
CA GLU A 65 12.96 -10.37 -11.27
C GLU A 65 12.59 -11.70 -11.94
N LYS A 66 11.32 -11.88 -12.31
CA LYS A 66 10.86 -13.08 -13.04
C LYS A 66 11.48 -13.22 -14.43
N ALA A 67 11.69 -12.10 -15.13
CA ALA A 67 12.23 -12.11 -16.49
C ALA A 67 13.76 -12.26 -16.54
N THR A 68 14.48 -11.70 -15.58
CA THR A 68 15.95 -11.57 -15.62
C THR A 68 16.69 -12.30 -14.51
N GLY A 69 15.98 -12.75 -13.47
CA GLY A 69 16.57 -13.26 -12.23
C GLY A 69 17.18 -12.17 -11.34
N MET A 70 17.17 -10.91 -11.77
CA MET A 70 17.75 -9.79 -11.03
C MET A 70 16.64 -8.98 -10.36
N ARG A 71 16.82 -8.72 -9.05
CA ARG A 71 15.92 -7.85 -8.30
C ARG A 71 16.37 -6.40 -8.45
N MET A 72 15.52 -5.59 -9.05
CA MET A 72 15.74 -4.15 -9.19
C MET A 72 14.70 -3.39 -8.35
N PHE A 73 15.17 -2.43 -7.57
CA PHE A 73 14.32 -1.47 -6.87
C PHE A 73 14.54 -0.09 -7.47
N ASP A 74 13.49 0.66 -7.66
CA ASP A 74 13.54 2.04 -8.13
C ASP A 74 13.75 3.06 -7.00
N GLY A 75 14.39 2.63 -5.91
CA GLY A 75 14.82 3.47 -4.79
C GLY A 75 13.76 3.73 -3.71
N LYS A 76 12.50 3.38 -3.91
CA LYS A 76 11.45 3.53 -2.89
C LYS A 76 10.68 2.25 -2.72
N LEU A 77 10.97 1.55 -1.63
CA LEU A 77 10.09 0.50 -1.14
C LEU A 77 8.88 1.18 -0.48
N SER A 78 7.78 1.29 -1.21
CA SER A 78 6.51 1.68 -0.63
C SER A 78 6.00 0.59 0.32
N ASP A 79 5.05 0.94 1.17
CA ASP A 79 4.45 -0.02 2.08
C ASP A 79 3.67 -1.10 1.29
N LEU A 80 3.79 -2.35 1.73
CA LEU A 80 2.98 -3.45 1.24
C LEU A 80 1.99 -3.85 2.33
N LEU A 81 0.72 -3.96 1.98
CA LEU A 81 -0.35 -4.31 2.91
C LEU A 81 -0.91 -5.69 2.54
N SER A 82 -0.99 -6.59 3.52
CA SER A 82 -1.73 -7.83 3.37
C SER A 82 -2.91 -7.89 4.33
N LYS A 83 -3.93 -8.68 4.00
CA LYS A 83 -5.07 -9.00 4.87
C LYS A 83 -5.28 -10.50 4.85
N ASN A 84 -5.34 -11.11 6.01
CA ASN A 84 -5.80 -12.48 6.17
C ASN A 84 -7.33 -12.50 6.09
N LEU A 85 -7.90 -13.18 5.11
CA LEU A 85 -9.35 -13.19 4.88
C LEU A 85 -10.13 -13.96 5.96
N LYS A 86 -9.50 -14.94 6.62
CA LYS A 86 -10.12 -15.72 7.69
C LYS A 86 -10.25 -14.93 9.00
N THR A 87 -9.24 -14.14 9.34
CA THR A 87 -9.20 -13.39 10.61
C THR A 87 -9.58 -11.92 10.46
N GLY A 88 -9.54 -11.38 9.23
CA GLY A 88 -9.71 -9.95 8.94
C GLY A 88 -8.50 -9.09 9.33
N GLN A 89 -7.40 -9.71 9.82
CA GLN A 89 -6.23 -8.99 10.27
C GLN A 89 -5.42 -8.47 9.09
N TYR A 90 -5.12 -7.19 9.12
CA TYR A 90 -4.17 -6.54 8.21
C TYR A 90 -2.75 -6.57 8.79
N THR A 91 -1.76 -6.71 7.91
CA THR A 91 -0.35 -6.57 8.22
C THR A 91 0.28 -5.60 7.22
N LEU A 92 0.77 -4.48 7.74
CA LEU A 92 1.56 -3.52 6.97
C LEU A 92 3.03 -3.91 7.08
N PHE A 93 3.67 -4.18 5.95
CA PHE A 93 5.12 -4.40 5.85
C PHE A 93 5.78 -3.10 5.43
N THR A 94 6.74 -2.62 6.22
CA THR A 94 7.43 -1.36 5.98
C THR A 94 8.92 -1.49 6.24
N PHE A 95 9.72 -0.76 5.49
CA PHE A 95 11.17 -0.74 5.64
C PHE A 95 11.61 0.53 6.36
N GLN A 96 12.58 0.38 7.24
CA GLN A 96 13.30 1.51 7.84
C GLN A 96 14.79 1.20 7.77
N GLY A 97 15.49 1.86 6.84
CA GLY A 97 16.82 1.43 6.43
C GLY A 97 16.76 0.04 5.79
N PHE A 98 17.57 -0.90 6.28
CA PHE A 98 17.57 -2.30 5.82
C PHE A 98 16.66 -3.22 6.61
N ASP A 99 16.07 -2.73 7.70
CA ASP A 99 15.21 -3.52 8.56
C ASP A 99 13.77 -3.56 8.04
N LEU A 100 13.19 -4.75 8.08
CA LEU A 100 11.79 -4.97 7.73
C LEU A 100 10.95 -5.07 9.01
N TYR A 101 9.95 -4.22 9.11
CA TYR A 101 8.98 -4.20 10.20
C TYR A 101 7.59 -4.59 9.71
N GLN A 102 6.79 -5.13 10.61
CA GLN A 102 5.39 -5.42 10.35
C GLN A 102 4.52 -4.89 11.48
N LEU A 103 3.43 -4.24 11.05
CA LEU A 103 2.45 -3.64 11.95
C LEU A 103 1.10 -4.32 11.71
N LYS A 104 0.53 -4.89 12.76
CA LYS A 104 -0.78 -5.54 12.72
C LYS A 104 -1.88 -4.54 13.04
N ASP A 105 -2.98 -4.62 12.29
CA ASP A 105 -4.14 -3.75 12.43
C ASP A 105 -5.41 -4.55 12.15
N ASN A 106 -6.52 -4.15 12.77
CA ASN A 106 -7.84 -4.74 12.49
C ASN A 106 -8.89 -3.61 12.46
N PRO A 107 -8.85 -2.77 11.41
CA PRO A 107 -9.74 -1.63 11.30
C PRO A 107 -11.19 -2.09 11.16
N LYS A 108 -12.09 -1.42 11.88
CA LYS A 108 -13.54 -1.58 11.71
C LYS A 108 -14.07 -0.36 10.99
N ILE A 109 -14.73 -0.59 9.86
CA ILE A 109 -15.35 0.47 9.05
C ILE A 109 -16.86 0.28 9.12
N THR A 110 -17.56 1.28 9.62
CA THR A 110 -19.03 1.28 9.64
C THR A 110 -19.53 2.08 8.46
N TRP A 111 -20.08 1.37 7.48
CA TRP A 111 -20.64 1.96 6.27
C TRP A 111 -22.11 2.34 6.45
N LYS A 112 -22.48 3.53 5.98
CA LYS A 112 -23.86 3.93 5.74
C LYS A 112 -24.12 3.76 4.23
N ILE A 113 -24.90 2.73 3.88
CA ILE A 113 -25.29 2.49 2.49
C ILE A 113 -26.45 3.43 2.14
N GLU A 114 -26.29 4.18 1.06
CA GLU A 114 -27.28 5.14 0.57
C GLU A 114 -28.17 4.50 -0.51
N LYS A 115 -29.32 5.12 -0.79
CA LYS A 115 -30.22 4.70 -1.90
C LYS A 115 -29.72 5.17 -3.26
N GLU A 116 -28.76 6.09 -3.28
CA GLU A 116 -28.22 6.68 -4.49
C GLU A 116 -27.43 5.65 -5.29
N THR A 117 -27.70 5.60 -6.58
CA THR A 117 -27.07 4.72 -7.55
C THR A 117 -26.62 5.49 -8.77
N LYS A 118 -25.60 4.98 -9.47
CA LYS A 118 -25.15 5.47 -10.78
C LYS A 118 -24.69 4.32 -11.65
N VAL A 119 -24.64 4.53 -12.96
CA VAL A 119 -24.00 3.62 -13.91
C VAL A 119 -22.65 4.20 -14.30
N SER A 120 -21.59 3.44 -14.21
CA SER A 120 -20.24 3.81 -14.66
C SER A 120 -19.53 2.60 -15.23
N ALA A 121 -18.91 2.75 -16.40
CA ALA A 121 -18.23 1.66 -17.12
C ALA A 121 -19.10 0.37 -17.24
N SER A 122 -20.39 0.54 -17.54
CA SER A 122 -21.41 -0.53 -17.63
C SER A 122 -21.73 -1.24 -16.31
N LEU A 123 -21.20 -0.80 -15.17
CA LEU A 123 -21.47 -1.37 -13.86
C LEU A 123 -22.55 -0.55 -13.14
N GLN A 124 -23.48 -1.25 -12.47
CA GLN A 124 -24.41 -0.64 -11.53
C GLN A 124 -23.71 -0.40 -10.20
N LEU A 125 -23.57 0.86 -9.81
CA LEU A 125 -22.91 1.28 -8.59
C LEU A 125 -23.91 1.79 -7.56
N GLN A 126 -23.68 1.47 -6.28
CA GLN A 126 -24.44 2.00 -5.15
C GLN A 126 -23.49 2.79 -4.24
N LYS A 127 -23.99 3.93 -3.72
CA LYS A 127 -23.23 4.80 -2.85
C LYS A 127 -23.21 4.31 -1.41
N ALA A 128 -22.06 4.46 -0.77
CA ALA A 128 -21.92 4.30 0.67
C ALA A 128 -20.99 5.37 1.23
N THR A 129 -21.19 5.75 2.50
CA THR A 129 -20.35 6.72 3.20
C THR A 129 -19.85 6.14 4.51
N ALA A 130 -18.64 6.53 4.91
CA ALA A 130 -18.06 6.14 6.19
C ALA A 130 -17.10 7.20 6.70
N ARG A 131 -16.82 7.17 8.01
CA ARG A 131 -15.71 7.92 8.61
C ARG A 131 -14.60 6.95 8.99
N PHE A 132 -13.42 7.15 8.41
CA PHE A 132 -12.24 6.33 8.68
C PHE A 132 -10.97 7.19 8.62
N GLY A 133 -10.02 6.97 9.55
CA GLY A 133 -8.76 7.70 9.60
C GLY A 133 -8.93 9.22 9.77
N ARG A 134 -10.01 9.68 10.43
CA ARG A 134 -10.45 11.08 10.54
C ARG A 134 -10.80 11.76 9.20
N ARG A 135 -11.09 10.98 8.15
CA ARG A 135 -11.64 11.47 6.88
C ARG A 135 -13.06 10.98 6.72
N ASN A 136 -13.89 11.75 6.03
CA ASN A 136 -15.19 11.31 5.55
C ASN A 136 -15.00 10.76 4.14
N TRP A 137 -15.45 9.55 3.92
CA TRP A 137 -15.27 8.83 2.67
C TRP A 137 -16.59 8.60 1.97
N THR A 138 -16.60 8.77 0.66
CA THR A 138 -17.66 8.32 -0.23
C THR A 138 -17.12 7.18 -1.07
N ALA A 139 -17.82 6.05 -1.08
CA ALA A 139 -17.52 4.89 -1.91
C ALA A 139 -18.69 4.58 -2.83
N TRP A 140 -18.38 4.16 -4.05
CA TRP A 140 -19.28 3.60 -5.02
C TRP A 140 -18.87 2.15 -5.25
N PHE A 141 -19.74 1.22 -4.88
CA PHE A 141 -19.46 -0.21 -4.96
C PHE A 141 -20.42 -0.92 -5.92
N SER A 142 -19.96 -2.03 -6.51
CA SER A 142 -20.77 -2.89 -7.38
C SER A 142 -20.90 -4.29 -6.78
N LYS A 143 -22.14 -4.83 -6.80
CA LYS A 143 -22.45 -6.19 -6.41
C LYS A 143 -22.14 -7.23 -7.50
N GLU A 144 -21.77 -6.77 -8.69
CA GLU A 144 -21.38 -7.63 -9.80
C GLU A 144 -20.04 -8.36 -9.54
N PHE A 145 -19.22 -7.81 -8.66
CA PHE A 145 -18.03 -8.49 -8.16
C PHE A 145 -18.30 -9.06 -6.76
N PRO A 146 -18.17 -10.39 -6.54
CA PRO A 146 -18.52 -11.03 -5.28
C PRO A 146 -17.44 -10.87 -4.19
N PHE A 147 -16.76 -9.72 -4.16
CA PHE A 147 -15.71 -9.40 -3.20
C PHE A 147 -16.13 -8.22 -2.34
N GLN A 148 -15.99 -8.36 -1.02
CA GLN A 148 -16.28 -7.29 -0.05
C GLN A 148 -15.00 -6.48 0.26
N GLU A 149 -14.21 -6.21 -0.78
CA GLU A 149 -12.88 -5.60 -0.69
C GLU A 149 -12.84 -4.27 -1.46
N GLY A 150 -11.76 -3.53 -1.26
CA GLY A 150 -11.49 -2.26 -1.92
C GLY A 150 -10.02 -1.85 -1.77
N PRO A 151 -9.67 -0.63 -2.20
CA PRO A 151 -8.30 -0.15 -2.09
C PRO A 151 -7.91 0.03 -0.61
N TYR A 152 -6.61 -0.09 -0.32
CA TYR A 152 -6.03 0.05 1.01
C TYR A 152 -6.68 -0.89 2.04
N LYS A 153 -7.25 -0.36 3.13
CA LYS A 153 -7.93 -1.13 4.18
C LYS A 153 -9.45 -1.07 4.07
N PHE A 154 -10.00 -0.52 2.98
CA PHE A 154 -11.44 -0.38 2.83
C PHE A 154 -12.08 -1.69 2.42
N HIS A 155 -13.04 -2.16 3.22
CA HIS A 155 -13.70 -3.44 3.04
C HIS A 155 -15.09 -3.45 3.71
N GLY A 156 -15.84 -4.53 3.49
CA GLY A 156 -17.09 -4.82 4.22
C GLY A 156 -18.36 -4.25 3.58
N LEU A 157 -18.28 -3.65 2.37
CA LEU A 157 -19.47 -3.37 1.56
C LEU A 157 -19.94 -4.66 0.87
N PRO A 158 -21.23 -4.79 0.55
CA PRO A 158 -21.75 -5.99 -0.13
C PRO A 158 -21.42 -5.97 -1.64
N GLY A 159 -20.14 -5.87 -1.96
CA GLY A 159 -19.57 -5.79 -3.30
C GLY A 159 -18.24 -5.05 -3.31
N MET A 160 -17.59 -5.03 -4.48
CA MET A 160 -16.29 -4.42 -4.71
C MET A 160 -16.41 -2.89 -4.78
N ILE A 161 -15.49 -2.18 -4.12
CA ILE A 161 -15.38 -0.73 -4.25
C ILE A 161 -14.78 -0.40 -5.61
N ILE A 162 -15.54 0.31 -6.45
CA ILE A 162 -15.14 0.69 -7.80
C ILE A 162 -14.55 2.09 -7.83
N GLU A 163 -15.13 3.01 -7.06
CA GLU A 163 -14.65 4.37 -6.94
C GLU A 163 -14.73 4.81 -5.49
N MET A 164 -13.78 5.60 -5.03
CA MET A 164 -13.76 6.06 -3.65
C MET A 164 -12.93 7.32 -3.50
N TYR A 165 -13.42 8.29 -2.70
CA TYR A 165 -12.71 9.55 -2.44
C TYR A 165 -13.07 10.11 -1.06
N ASP A 166 -12.17 10.92 -0.49
CA ASP A 166 -12.46 11.68 0.72
C ASP A 166 -13.12 13.04 0.39
N ASP A 167 -13.83 13.61 1.36
CA ASP A 167 -14.61 14.85 1.23
C ASP A 167 -13.77 16.09 0.83
N LYS A 168 -12.45 16.02 0.99
CA LYS A 168 -11.51 17.08 0.60
C LYS A 168 -10.71 16.73 -0.66
N GLU A 169 -11.04 15.62 -1.32
CA GLU A 169 -10.36 15.12 -2.52
C GLU A 169 -8.82 15.03 -2.36
N ASN A 170 -8.37 14.69 -1.13
CA ASN A 170 -6.95 14.38 -0.94
C ASN A 170 -6.58 13.02 -1.50
N TYR A 171 -7.55 12.13 -1.59
CA TYR A 171 -7.41 10.79 -2.15
C TYR A 171 -8.61 10.46 -3.02
N HIS A 172 -8.34 9.98 -4.22
CA HIS A 172 -9.37 9.49 -5.14
C HIS A 172 -8.87 8.20 -5.80
N PHE A 173 -9.53 7.09 -5.51
CA PHE A 173 -9.28 5.78 -6.08
C PHE A 173 -10.35 5.46 -7.12
N THR A 174 -9.93 4.96 -8.28
CA THR A 174 -10.84 4.48 -9.33
C THR A 174 -10.35 3.14 -9.85
N LEU A 175 -11.20 2.12 -9.85
CA LEU A 175 -10.89 0.84 -10.46
C LEU A 175 -10.73 1.01 -11.97
N ASN A 176 -9.54 0.73 -12.49
CA ASN A 176 -9.20 0.85 -13.90
C ASN A 176 -9.33 -0.50 -14.62
N LYS A 177 -8.86 -1.59 -13.99
CA LYS A 177 -8.79 -2.89 -14.64
C LYS A 177 -8.94 -4.02 -13.64
N SER A 178 -9.56 -5.13 -14.08
CA SER A 178 -9.56 -6.41 -13.38
C SER A 178 -8.94 -7.50 -14.24
N GLN A 179 -8.28 -8.49 -13.60
CA GLN A 179 -7.64 -9.63 -14.25
C GLN A 179 -7.81 -10.86 -13.36
N ASN A 180 -8.02 -12.02 -13.98
CA ASN A 180 -8.10 -13.30 -13.30
C ASN A 180 -6.92 -14.18 -13.69
N PHE A 181 -6.33 -14.86 -12.71
CA PHE A 181 -5.24 -15.81 -12.91
C PHE A 181 -5.67 -17.18 -12.40
N ALA A 182 -5.35 -18.23 -13.15
CA ALA A 182 -5.65 -19.61 -12.75
C ALA A 182 -4.82 -20.05 -11.52
N ASP A 183 -3.62 -19.46 -11.37
CA ASP A 183 -2.72 -19.77 -10.26
C ASP A 183 -2.68 -18.62 -9.25
N THR A 184 -2.34 -18.97 -7.99
CA THR A 184 -2.10 -17.98 -6.95
C THR A 184 -0.87 -17.14 -7.29
N GLN A 185 -1.10 -15.84 -7.53
CA GLN A 185 -0.05 -14.87 -7.75
C GLN A 185 0.43 -14.33 -6.40
N LEU A 186 1.70 -14.53 -6.09
CA LEU A 186 2.34 -13.94 -4.92
C LEU A 186 3.51 -13.08 -5.38
N ASN A 187 3.50 -11.83 -4.97
CA ASN A 187 4.62 -10.94 -5.19
C ASN A 187 5.87 -11.46 -4.46
N SER A 188 7.03 -11.44 -5.12
CA SER A 188 8.27 -11.98 -4.57
C SER A 188 8.72 -11.25 -3.30
N MET A 189 8.49 -9.93 -3.23
CA MET A 189 8.79 -9.13 -2.02
C MET A 189 7.96 -9.59 -0.83
N TYR A 190 6.67 -9.87 -1.05
CA TYR A 190 5.83 -10.39 0.02
C TYR A 190 6.29 -11.79 0.48
N LYS A 191 6.62 -12.69 -0.45
CA LYS A 191 7.19 -14.00 -0.10
C LYS A 191 8.42 -13.86 0.79
N ASN A 192 9.26 -12.87 0.50
CA ASN A 192 10.47 -12.60 1.27
C ASN A 192 10.19 -11.88 2.60
N ALA A 193 9.16 -11.06 2.67
CA ALA A 193 8.77 -10.31 3.87
C ALA A 193 8.02 -11.19 4.88
N LYS A 194 7.19 -12.11 4.39
CA LYS A 194 6.37 -13.01 5.22
C LYS A 194 7.27 -13.86 6.12
N GLY A 195 7.09 -13.72 7.44
CA GLY A 195 7.87 -14.45 8.45
C GLY A 195 9.25 -13.87 8.78
N ARG A 196 9.66 -12.76 8.16
CA ARG A 196 10.94 -12.09 8.45
C ARG A 196 10.79 -10.73 9.11
N GLY A 197 9.63 -10.08 8.94
CA GLY A 197 9.38 -8.78 9.54
C GLY A 197 9.30 -8.84 11.06
N VAL A 198 9.89 -7.86 11.72
CA VAL A 198 9.80 -7.72 13.17
C VAL A 198 8.47 -7.08 13.54
N ASP A 199 7.69 -7.76 14.38
CA ASP A 199 6.43 -7.19 14.90
C ASP A 199 6.71 -5.97 15.77
N ILE A 200 6.16 -4.83 15.43
CA ILE A 200 6.24 -3.61 16.24
C ILE A 200 4.85 -2.98 16.41
N PRO A 201 4.58 -2.37 17.58
CA PRO A 201 3.38 -1.58 17.76
C PRO A 201 3.46 -0.27 16.97
N TYR A 202 2.31 0.28 16.60
CA TYR A 202 2.24 1.52 15.83
C TYR A 202 2.95 2.71 16.51
N SER A 203 2.91 2.78 17.85
CA SER A 203 3.63 3.79 18.63
C SER A 203 5.15 3.73 18.45
N LYS A 204 5.71 2.51 18.32
CA LYS A 204 7.13 2.33 18.03
C LYS A 204 7.47 2.82 16.62
N TYR A 205 6.64 2.49 15.65
CA TYR A 205 6.79 2.96 14.27
C TYR A 205 6.76 4.49 14.20
N GLN A 206 5.77 5.14 14.85
CA GLN A 206 5.73 6.60 14.93
C GLN A 206 7.00 7.19 15.56
N SER A 207 7.53 6.55 16.62
CA SER A 207 8.78 6.98 17.25
C SER A 207 9.98 6.86 16.30
N MET A 208 10.00 5.83 15.44
CA MET A 208 11.06 5.64 14.43
C MET A 208 10.97 6.73 13.36
N LEU A 209 9.77 7.03 12.84
CA LEU A 209 9.56 8.12 11.89
C LEU A 209 9.97 9.47 12.48
N LEU A 210 9.64 9.72 13.74
CA LEU A 210 10.05 10.95 14.44
C LEU A 210 11.58 11.00 14.66
N SER A 211 12.21 9.86 14.97
CA SER A 211 13.67 9.77 15.08
C SER A 211 14.36 10.08 13.75
N HIS A 212 13.86 9.53 12.65
CA HIS A 212 14.37 9.82 11.31
C HIS A 212 14.19 11.30 10.95
N TYR A 213 13.03 11.90 11.25
CA TYR A 213 12.82 13.33 11.05
C TYR A 213 13.81 14.21 11.85
N ARG A 214 14.11 13.85 13.10
CA ARG A 214 15.07 14.58 13.94
C ARG A 214 16.49 14.47 13.43
N ASP A 215 16.87 13.30 12.95
CA ASP A 215 18.18 13.00 12.39
C ASP A 215 18.09 12.12 11.14
N PRO A 216 17.86 12.70 9.96
CA PRO A 216 17.82 11.96 8.70
C PRO A 216 19.15 11.28 8.34
N LEU A 217 20.26 11.73 8.92
CA LEU A 217 21.60 11.21 8.66
C LEU A 217 22.00 10.09 9.63
N LYS A 218 21.19 9.79 10.64
CA LYS A 218 21.52 8.80 11.69
C LYS A 218 22.01 7.49 11.12
N PHE A 219 21.33 6.96 10.13
CA PHE A 219 21.70 5.69 9.49
C PHE A 219 23.07 5.82 8.78
N ILE A 220 23.27 6.88 8.01
CA ILE A 220 24.51 7.15 7.28
C ILE A 220 25.69 7.28 8.27
N ASN A 221 25.50 8.07 9.32
CA ASN A 221 26.53 8.29 10.34
C ASN A 221 26.86 7.02 11.14
N SER A 222 25.85 6.15 11.37
CA SER A 222 26.06 4.89 12.12
C SER A 222 26.69 3.77 11.29
N SER A 223 26.61 3.82 9.97
CA SER A 223 27.14 2.76 9.08
C SER A 223 28.60 2.96 8.71
N GLN A 224 29.28 3.98 9.24
CA GLN A 224 30.68 4.32 8.93
C GLN A 224 30.97 4.42 7.42
N ILE A 225 29.96 4.82 6.64
CA ILE A 225 30.12 5.04 5.21
C ILE A 225 31.00 6.29 5.02
N GLU A 226 32.20 6.08 4.47
CA GLU A 226 33.04 7.19 4.02
C GLU A 226 32.61 7.62 2.62
N ILE A 227 32.26 8.90 2.47
CA ILE A 227 31.93 9.51 1.19
C ILE A 227 33.18 10.22 0.68
N ASN A 228 33.68 9.79 -0.47
CA ASN A 228 34.83 10.36 -1.15
C ASN A 228 34.68 10.20 -2.67
N GLU A 229 35.71 10.53 -3.45
CA GLU A 229 35.66 10.44 -4.91
C GLU A 229 35.38 9.02 -5.43
N ASP A 230 35.81 7.99 -4.71
CA ASP A 230 35.64 6.58 -5.07
C ASP A 230 34.33 5.98 -4.49
N HIS A 231 33.82 6.53 -3.39
CA HIS A 231 32.65 6.01 -2.68
C HIS A 231 31.55 7.05 -2.61
N LYS A 232 30.57 6.91 -3.51
CA LYS A 232 29.39 7.77 -3.61
C LYS A 232 28.22 7.16 -2.87
N LEU A 233 27.41 7.99 -2.22
CA LEU A 233 26.21 7.53 -1.51
C LEU A 233 24.97 7.83 -2.35
N GLY A 234 24.25 6.77 -2.76
CA GLY A 234 22.91 6.88 -3.33
C GLY A 234 21.88 7.08 -2.22
N LEU A 235 20.96 8.01 -2.41
CA LEU A 235 19.85 8.29 -1.50
C LEU A 235 18.53 7.73 -2.03
N ASP A 236 17.55 7.55 -1.14
CA ASP A 236 16.22 7.02 -1.47
C ASP A 236 15.42 7.91 -2.45
N ASP A 237 15.78 9.17 -2.58
CA ASP A 237 15.17 10.11 -3.53
C ASP A 237 15.85 10.13 -4.91
N GLY A 238 16.81 9.23 -5.13
CA GLY A 238 17.56 9.07 -6.39
C GLY A 238 18.76 10.01 -6.51
N ARG A 239 19.02 10.87 -5.54
CA ARG A 239 20.23 11.71 -5.52
C ARG A 239 21.47 10.87 -5.22
N ILE A 240 22.58 11.30 -5.76
CA ILE A 240 23.91 10.76 -5.44
C ILE A 240 24.69 11.85 -4.72
N ILE A 241 25.18 11.55 -3.53
CA ILE A 241 26.04 12.40 -2.72
C ILE A 241 27.50 12.10 -3.11
N TYR A 242 28.21 13.12 -3.50
CA TYR A 242 29.62 13.04 -3.91
C TYR A 242 30.56 13.57 -2.84
N LYS A 243 30.07 14.46 -1.97
CA LYS A 243 30.86 15.12 -0.94
C LYS A 243 30.13 15.15 0.40
N PRO A 244 30.83 15.00 1.53
CA PRO A 244 30.24 15.02 2.88
C PRO A 244 29.42 16.29 3.17
N GLU A 245 29.81 17.44 2.62
CA GLU A 245 29.15 18.72 2.84
C GLU A 245 27.72 18.76 2.33
N GLU A 246 27.42 17.97 1.28
CA GLU A 246 26.08 17.85 0.68
C GLU A 246 25.07 17.18 1.63
N LEU A 247 25.54 16.38 2.59
CA LEU A 247 24.69 15.72 3.59
C LEU A 247 23.94 16.72 4.47
N ARG A 248 24.55 17.86 4.80
CA ARG A 248 23.88 18.88 5.61
C ARG A 248 22.67 19.45 4.87
N GLN A 249 22.85 19.76 3.60
CA GLN A 249 21.77 20.30 2.77
C GLN A 249 20.66 19.22 2.60
N TYR A 250 21.04 17.99 2.32
CA TYR A 250 20.11 16.87 2.27
C TYR A 250 19.29 16.75 3.56
N SER A 251 19.93 16.80 4.72
CA SER A 251 19.22 16.67 6.00
C SER A 251 18.17 17.77 6.21
N ILE A 252 18.45 18.99 5.78
CA ILE A 252 17.50 20.12 5.84
C ILE A 252 16.30 19.86 4.92
N GLU A 253 16.57 19.51 3.68
CA GLU A 253 15.55 19.27 2.65
C GLU A 253 14.68 18.05 2.99
N GLU A 254 15.28 16.99 3.51
CA GLU A 254 14.56 15.79 3.90
C GLU A 254 13.56 16.07 5.05
N ARG A 255 13.95 16.84 6.06
CA ARG A 255 13.03 17.28 7.11
C ARG A 255 11.89 18.11 6.57
N GLN A 256 12.18 19.03 5.65
CA GLN A 256 11.15 19.84 4.99
C GLN A 256 10.20 18.95 4.18
N ARG A 257 10.74 17.98 3.44
CA ARG A 257 9.98 17.01 2.64
C ARG A 257 9.07 16.16 3.51
N ILE A 258 9.60 15.58 4.59
CA ILE A 258 8.83 14.75 5.54
C ILE A 258 7.67 15.54 6.14
N LYS A 259 7.91 16.77 6.57
CA LYS A 259 6.88 17.62 7.15
C LYS A 259 5.84 18.06 6.13
N LYS A 260 6.28 18.44 4.94
CA LYS A 260 5.42 18.88 3.84
C LYS A 260 4.47 17.77 3.37
N TYR A 261 5.00 16.56 3.19
CA TYR A 261 4.24 15.42 2.63
C TYR A 261 3.60 14.52 3.70
N ASN A 262 3.16 15.12 4.78
CA ASN A 262 2.52 14.41 5.90
C ASN A 262 1.00 14.45 5.83
N ASN A 263 0.45 13.90 4.74
CA ASN A 263 -0.99 13.80 4.52
C ASN A 263 -1.44 12.34 4.30
N PRO A 264 -1.30 11.44 5.30
CA PRO A 264 -1.65 10.02 5.14
C PRO A 264 -3.16 9.80 5.03
N ILE A 265 -3.57 8.62 4.53
CA ILE A 265 -4.97 8.19 4.49
C ILE A 265 -5.58 8.23 5.90
N GLU A 266 -4.88 7.70 6.89
CA GLU A 266 -5.27 7.71 8.29
C GLU A 266 -4.61 8.89 9.01
N ILE A 267 -5.27 10.07 9.02
CA ILE A 267 -4.75 11.31 9.68
C ILE A 267 -4.55 11.11 11.19
N ASP A 268 -5.37 10.27 11.83
CA ASP A 268 -5.21 9.94 13.25
C ASP A 268 -3.92 9.19 13.58
N LYS A 269 -3.31 8.59 12.57
CA LYS A 269 -2.00 7.92 12.65
C LYS A 269 -0.84 8.82 12.17
N ALA A 270 -1.10 10.04 11.70
CA ALA A 270 -0.06 10.95 11.26
C ALA A 270 0.90 11.31 12.40
N VAL A 271 2.19 11.38 12.09
CA VAL A 271 3.21 11.84 13.04
C VAL A 271 3.16 13.37 13.12
N ARG A 272 3.16 13.91 14.33
CA ARG A 272 3.29 15.36 14.56
C ARG A 272 4.77 15.73 14.59
N TYR A 273 5.26 16.29 13.51
CA TYR A 273 6.64 16.74 13.40
C TYR A 273 6.80 18.13 14.01
N PRO A 274 7.72 18.30 15.00
CA PRO A 274 7.95 19.58 15.64
C PRO A 274 8.66 20.57 14.70
N GLU A 275 8.59 21.85 15.03
CA GLU A 275 9.50 22.84 14.45
C GLU A 275 10.92 22.59 14.97
N ILE A 276 11.88 22.53 14.06
CA ILE A 276 13.29 22.46 14.42
C ILE A 276 13.79 23.92 14.44
N LYS A 277 14.15 24.38 15.63
CA LYS A 277 14.82 25.67 15.74
C LYS A 277 16.11 25.65 14.92
N LYS A 278 16.30 26.68 14.11
CA LYS A 278 17.50 26.88 13.27
C LYS A 278 18.73 26.97 14.14
#